data_bcb0bb4f4440c1f37b5ba37469b67b97
#
_entry.id   bcb0bb4f4440c1f37b5ba37469b67b97
#
_cell.length_a   1.000
_cell.length_b   1.000
_cell.length_c   1.000
_cell.angle_alpha   90.00
_cell.angle_beta   90.00
_cell.angle_gamma   90.00
#
_symmetry.space_group_name_H-M   'P 1'
#
loop_
_entity.id
_entity.type
_entity.pdbx_description
1 polymer ?
#
loop_
_entity_poly.entity_id
_entity_poly.type
_entity_poly.pdbx_seq_one_letter_code
_entity_poly.pdbx_strand_id
1 'polypeptide(L)'
;MTVRTGDAELIVLEGKCPSEEAEMLLQHLLAAPEAVVDLQHCESLHAAVIQVLLAAKPTLQLPSSDTPGGRWLSAVLLPPVTD
;
A
#
# COMPACT_ATOMS: atom_id res chain seq x y z
N MET A 1 10.47 2.04 -2.58
CA MET A 1 9.27 2.05 -3.46
C MET A 1 9.71 1.95 -4.90
N THR A 2 9.09 1.09 -5.65
CA THR A 2 9.36 0.92 -7.08
C THR A 2 8.04 1.12 -7.83
N VAL A 3 8.08 1.91 -8.90
CA VAL A 3 6.91 2.14 -9.73
C VAL A 3 7.15 1.49 -11.08
N ARG A 4 6.20 0.64 -11.49
CA ARG A 4 6.24 -0.01 -12.79
C ARG A 4 5.05 0.47 -13.62
N THR A 5 5.34 0.90 -14.84
CA THR A 5 4.31 1.36 -15.78
C THR A 5 4.13 0.33 -16.88
N GLY A 6 2.90 0.16 -17.30
CA GLY A 6 2.50 -0.77 -18.34
C GLY A 6 1.07 -0.46 -18.71
N ASP A 7 0.24 -1.50 -18.86
CA ASP A 7 -1.19 -1.30 -19.09
C ASP A 7 -1.86 -0.64 -17.88
N ALA A 8 -1.33 -0.91 -16.68
CA ALA A 8 -1.74 -0.25 -15.46
C ALA A 8 -0.49 0.04 -14.63
N GLU A 9 -0.50 1.13 -13.86
CA GLU A 9 0.61 1.46 -13.00
C GLU A 9 0.62 0.55 -11.77
N LEU A 10 1.78 -0.03 -11.48
CA LEU A 10 2.00 -0.86 -10.31
C LEU A 10 3.02 -0.18 -9.40
N ILE A 11 2.63 0.08 -8.17
CA ILE A 11 3.49 0.69 -7.17
C ILE A 11 3.87 -0.40 -6.17
N VAL A 12 5.15 -0.74 -6.10
CA VAL A 12 5.64 -1.78 -5.21
C VAL A 12 6.26 -1.14 -3.97
N LEU A 13 5.70 -1.45 -2.82
CA LEU A 13 6.25 -1.05 -1.52
C LEU A 13 6.89 -2.27 -0.89
N GLU A 14 8.20 -2.23 -0.71
CA GLU A 14 8.96 -3.38 -0.21
C GLU A 14 9.84 -2.97 0.95
N GLY A 15 10.09 -3.93 1.85
CA GLY A 15 10.89 -3.69 3.04
C GLY A 15 10.21 -2.70 4.00
N LYS A 16 11.02 -1.83 4.55
CA LYS A 16 10.55 -0.78 5.47
C LYS A 16 10.28 0.48 4.67
N CYS A 17 9.05 0.99 4.78
CA CYS A 17 8.63 2.17 4.02
C CYS A 17 8.59 3.38 4.95
N PRO A 18 9.57 4.30 4.84
CA PRO A 18 9.67 5.46 5.71
C PRO A 18 8.69 6.57 5.32
N SER A 19 8.59 7.59 6.17
CA SER A 19 7.66 8.68 5.97
C SER A 19 7.89 9.45 4.67
N GLU A 20 9.13 9.52 4.19
CA GLU A 20 9.44 10.23 2.93
C GLU A 20 8.71 9.62 1.74
N GLU A 21 8.42 8.33 1.79
CA GLU A 21 7.70 7.67 0.70
C GLU A 21 6.22 8.02 0.66
N ALA A 22 5.66 8.53 1.76
CA ALA A 22 4.24 8.87 1.81
C ALA A 22 3.87 9.94 0.78
N GLU A 23 4.67 11.00 0.67
CA GLU A 23 4.40 12.07 -0.28
C GLU A 23 4.53 11.58 -1.72
N MET A 24 5.58 10.81 -2.01
CA MET A 24 5.77 10.24 -3.34
C MET A 24 4.62 9.31 -3.72
N LEU A 25 4.20 8.46 -2.80
CA LEU A 25 3.09 7.57 -3.01
C LEU A 25 1.81 8.33 -3.29
N LEU A 26 1.54 9.38 -2.51
CA LEU A 26 0.35 10.20 -2.71
C LEU A 26 0.35 10.84 -4.10
N GLN A 27 1.48 11.37 -4.56
CA GLN A 27 1.58 11.99 -5.87
C GLN A 27 1.31 10.96 -6.98
N HIS A 28 1.86 9.76 -6.85
CA HIS A 28 1.60 8.70 -7.82
C HIS A 28 0.13 8.29 -7.85
N LEU A 29 -0.51 8.17 -6.70
CA LEU A 29 -1.91 7.80 -6.63
C LEU A 29 -2.84 8.88 -7.15
N LEU A 30 -2.49 10.15 -6.96
CA LEU A 30 -3.25 11.26 -7.54
C LEU A 30 -3.13 11.29 -9.07
N ALA A 31 -1.96 10.97 -9.59
CA ALA A 31 -1.73 10.94 -11.04
C ALA A 31 -2.33 9.68 -11.69
N ALA A 32 -2.39 8.58 -10.97
CA ALA A 32 -2.88 7.30 -11.48
C ALA A 32 -3.81 6.65 -10.44
N PRO A 33 -5.08 7.11 -10.35
CA PRO A 33 -6.02 6.57 -9.35
C PRO A 33 -6.30 5.07 -9.52
N GLU A 34 -6.01 4.52 -10.70
CA GLU A 34 -6.22 3.12 -10.99
C GLU A 34 -5.01 2.25 -10.67
N ALA A 35 -3.94 2.85 -10.14
CA ALA A 35 -2.73 2.12 -9.81
C ALA A 35 -3.00 1.05 -8.75
N VAL A 36 -2.30 -0.07 -8.88
CA VAL A 36 -2.33 -1.14 -7.88
C VAL A 36 -1.11 -0.96 -6.98
N VAL A 37 -1.32 -1.05 -5.69
CA VAL A 37 -0.22 -0.98 -4.71
C VAL A 37 0.07 -2.39 -4.22
N ASP A 38 1.30 -2.86 -4.48
CA ASP A 38 1.74 -4.20 -4.09
C ASP A 38 2.50 -4.12 -2.78
N LEU A 39 1.97 -4.78 -1.76
CA LEU A 39 2.54 -4.83 -0.42
C LEU A 39 3.04 -6.23 -0.07
N GLN A 40 3.14 -7.12 -1.04
CA GLN A 40 3.46 -8.53 -0.77
C GLN A 40 4.83 -8.72 -0.11
N HIS A 41 5.77 -7.81 -0.34
CA HIS A 41 7.11 -7.87 0.25
C HIS A 41 7.37 -6.73 1.23
N CYS A 42 6.32 -6.08 1.69
CA CYS A 42 6.42 -4.99 2.65
C CYS A 42 6.60 -5.55 4.06
N GLU A 43 7.62 -5.05 4.76
CA GLU A 43 7.86 -5.46 6.15
C GLU A 43 7.16 -4.55 7.14
N SER A 44 7.20 -3.25 6.88
CA SER A 44 6.56 -2.27 7.76
C SER A 44 6.27 -0.98 6.99
N LEU A 45 5.26 -0.25 7.46
CA LEU A 45 4.86 1.03 6.89
C LEU A 45 4.87 2.09 7.98
N HIS A 46 5.44 3.25 7.67
CA HIS A 46 5.28 4.41 8.54
C HIS A 46 3.80 4.83 8.57
N ALA A 47 3.36 5.37 9.70
CA ALA A 47 1.97 5.79 9.85
C ALA A 47 1.51 6.74 8.74
N ALA A 48 2.38 7.63 8.27
CA ALA A 48 2.06 8.55 7.17
C ALA A 48 1.72 7.81 5.88
N VAL A 49 2.44 6.72 5.58
CA VAL A 49 2.16 5.88 4.40
C VAL A 49 0.82 5.17 4.56
N ILE A 50 0.54 4.66 5.75
CA ILE A 50 -0.76 4.02 6.04
C ILE A 50 -1.90 5.01 5.82
N GLN A 51 -1.75 6.24 6.28
CA GLN A 51 -2.78 7.26 6.09
C GLN A 51 -3.05 7.57 4.62
N VAL A 52 -2.00 7.62 3.80
CA VAL A 52 -2.17 7.81 2.35
C VAL A 52 -2.96 6.67 1.75
N LEU A 53 -2.64 5.43 2.11
CA LEU A 53 -3.35 4.26 1.59
C LEU A 53 -4.81 4.25 2.02
N LEU A 54 -5.10 4.62 3.26
CA LEU A 54 -6.46 4.67 3.76
C LEU A 54 -7.28 5.79 3.10
N ALA A 55 -6.65 6.92 2.83
CA ALA A 55 -7.32 8.06 2.21
C ALA A 55 -7.56 7.86 0.72
N ALA A 56 -6.58 7.36 0.00
CA ALA A 56 -6.65 7.19 -1.44
C ALA A 56 -7.41 5.92 -1.85
N LYS A 57 -7.42 4.91 -0.99
CA LYS A 57 -8.11 3.63 -1.22
C LYS A 57 -7.76 2.97 -2.54
N PRO A 58 -6.46 2.80 -2.85
CA PRO A 58 -6.09 2.13 -4.08
C PRO A 58 -6.38 0.63 -4.00
N THR A 59 -6.31 -0.05 -5.15
CA THR A 59 -6.35 -1.49 -5.16
C THR A 59 -5.06 -2.02 -4.53
N LEU A 60 -5.17 -2.92 -3.56
CA LEU A 60 -4.03 -3.42 -2.80
C LEU A 60 -3.79 -4.90 -3.09
N GLN A 61 -2.51 -5.28 -3.20
CA GLN A 61 -2.08 -6.67 -3.17
C GLN A 61 -1.35 -6.88 -1.86
N LEU A 62 -1.98 -7.63 -0.94
CA LEU A 62 -1.46 -7.82 0.40
C LEU A 62 -0.66 -9.12 0.50
N PRO A 63 0.28 -9.21 1.48
CA PRO A 63 0.93 -10.48 1.78
C PRO A 63 -0.09 -11.51 2.24
N SER A 64 0.31 -12.78 2.21
CA SER A 64 -0.55 -13.85 2.72
C SER A 64 -0.94 -13.59 4.18
N SER A 65 -2.19 -13.81 4.51
CA SER A 65 -2.67 -13.65 5.89
C SER A 65 -2.05 -14.67 6.85
N ASP A 66 -1.37 -15.68 6.31
CA ASP A 66 -0.63 -16.65 7.14
C ASP A 66 0.63 -16.05 7.74
N THR A 67 1.11 -14.93 7.21
CA THR A 67 2.29 -14.26 7.74
C THR A 67 1.89 -13.20 8.77
N PRO A 68 2.73 -12.93 9.77
CA PRO A 68 2.44 -11.84 10.73
C PRO A 68 2.25 -10.48 10.05
N GLY A 69 3.09 -10.18 9.05
CA GLY A 69 2.97 -8.93 8.31
C GLY A 69 1.66 -8.83 7.54
N GLY A 70 1.23 -9.92 6.91
CA GLY A 70 -0.03 -9.95 6.18
C GLY A 70 -1.23 -9.76 7.08
N ARG A 71 -1.22 -10.38 8.27
CA ARG A 71 -2.30 -10.20 9.24
C ARG A 71 -2.37 -8.76 9.74
N TRP A 72 -1.21 -8.19 10.04
CA TRP A 72 -1.14 -6.81 10.53
C TRP A 72 -1.64 -5.83 9.45
N LEU A 73 -1.16 -5.97 8.22
CA LEU A 73 -1.56 -5.08 7.13
C LEU A 73 -3.04 -5.22 6.81
N SER A 74 -3.57 -6.43 6.83
CA SER A 74 -5.00 -6.64 6.61
C SER A 74 -5.83 -5.98 7.69
N ALA A 75 -5.40 -6.07 8.95
CA ALA A 75 -6.11 -5.45 10.06
C ALA A 75 -6.11 -3.93 9.99
N VAL A 76 -5.01 -3.34 9.50
CA VAL A 76 -4.84 -1.88 9.45
C VAL A 76 -5.47 -1.28 8.20
N LEU A 77 -5.30 -1.92 7.04
CA LEU A 77 -5.64 -1.32 5.74
C LEU A 77 -7.03 -1.71 5.24
N LEU A 78 -7.56 -2.84 5.64
CA LEU A 78 -8.89 -3.24 5.22
C LEU A 78 -9.93 -2.75 6.23
N PRO A 79 -11.08 -2.26 5.76
CA PRO A 79 -12.11 -1.81 6.67
C PRO A 79 -12.64 -2.99 7.49
N PRO A 80 -13.04 -2.74 8.75
CA PRO A 80 -13.65 -3.79 9.55
C PRO A 80 -14.95 -4.26 8.90
N VAL A 81 -15.19 -5.56 9.01
CA VAL A 81 -16.47 -6.10 8.55
C VAL A 81 -17.52 -5.71 9.57
N THR A 82 -18.44 -4.85 9.15
CA THR A 82 -19.56 -4.45 9.99
C THR A 82 -20.83 -5.04 9.40
N ASP A 83 -21.50 -5.78 10.19
CA ASP A 83 -22.80 -6.32 9.78
C ASP A 83 -23.94 -5.38 10.13
#